data_8f6aef88ef65cce2dd11df569a1f6c2d
#
_entry.id   8f6aef88ef65cce2dd11df569a1f6c2d
#
_cell.length_a   1.000
_cell.length_b   1.000
_cell.length_c   1.000
_cell.angle_alpha   90.00
_cell.angle_beta   90.00
_cell.angle_gamma   90.00
#
_symmetry.space_group_name_H-M   'P 1'
#
loop_
_entity.id
_entity.type
_entity.pdbx_description
1 polymer ?
#
loop_
_entity_poly.entity_id
_entity_poly.type
_entity_poly.pdbx_seq_one_letter_code
_entity_poly.pdbx_strand_id
1 'polypeptide(L)'
;MRHLFAAYELGEDKLFGHIKPRKTRARFLEFCRYLRSLYPPSVRIAIVCDNFSPHLTTRKDRRVGQWAAASNAEIACTPTNSSWLNRVEAQFTALRYFALDGTDHATHQEQASMIRRYIIWRNNHAYDERLRRVIARANVA
;
A
#
# COMPACT_ATOMS: atom_id res chain seq x y z
N MET A 1 -11.50 -13.64 -6.29
CA MET A 1 -10.56 -13.18 -5.25
C MET A 1 -10.29 -11.69 -5.41
N ARG A 2 -10.24 -10.95 -4.33
CA ARG A 2 -9.93 -9.53 -4.33
C ARG A 2 -8.55 -9.28 -3.74
N HIS A 3 -7.91 -8.20 -4.18
CA HIS A 3 -6.56 -7.85 -3.75
C HIS A 3 -6.53 -6.43 -3.17
N LEU A 4 -5.80 -6.27 -2.08
CA LEU A 4 -5.54 -4.97 -1.49
C LEU A 4 -4.23 -4.41 -2.04
N PHE A 5 -4.32 -3.25 -2.69
CA PHE A 5 -3.16 -2.41 -2.97
C PHE A 5 -3.05 -1.41 -1.85
N ALA A 6 -1.93 -1.39 -1.16
CA ALA A 6 -1.73 -0.48 -0.03
C ALA A 6 -0.38 0.22 -0.12
N ALA A 7 -0.35 1.46 0.34
CA ALA A 7 0.86 2.24 0.46
C ALA A 7 0.92 2.90 1.83
N TYR A 8 2.11 2.93 2.40
CA TYR A 8 2.38 3.59 3.66
C TYR A 8 3.25 4.83 3.43
N GLU A 9 2.76 5.99 3.82
CA GLU A 9 3.47 7.25 3.72
C GLU A 9 4.27 7.47 4.98
N LEU A 10 5.61 7.46 4.86
CA LEU A 10 6.52 7.46 5.99
C LEU A 10 6.53 8.79 6.75
N GLY A 11 6.45 9.91 6.03
CA GLY A 11 6.55 11.23 6.63
C GLY A 11 5.35 11.60 7.51
N GLU A 12 4.15 11.26 7.07
CA GLU A 12 2.91 11.60 7.77
C GLU A 12 2.29 10.44 8.53
N ASP A 13 2.89 9.24 8.46
CA ASP A 13 2.38 8.03 9.10
C ASP A 13 0.93 7.73 8.69
N LYS A 14 0.68 7.70 7.38
CA LYS A 14 -0.64 7.41 6.83
C LYS A 14 -0.63 6.18 5.94
N LEU A 15 -1.68 5.41 6.05
CA LEU A 15 -1.93 4.24 5.22
C LEU A 15 -2.98 4.59 4.17
N PHE A 16 -2.73 4.20 2.92
CA PHE A 16 -3.68 4.32 1.82
C PHE A 16 -3.91 2.95 1.23
N GLY A 17 -5.12 2.67 0.80
CA GLY A 17 -5.40 1.37 0.21
C GLY A 17 -6.60 1.37 -0.72
N HIS A 18 -6.47 0.58 -1.78
CA HIS A 18 -7.56 0.30 -2.71
C HIS A 18 -7.71 -1.21 -2.88
N ILE A 19 -8.95 -1.66 -2.94
CA ILE A 19 -9.25 -3.06 -3.20
C ILE A 19 -9.60 -3.20 -4.67
N LYS A 20 -8.89 -4.11 -5.35
CA LYS A 20 -9.03 -4.32 -6.78
C LYS A 20 -9.24 -5.79 -7.08
N PRO A 21 -9.95 -6.11 -8.18
CA PRO A 21 -10.25 -7.51 -8.51
C PRO A 21 -9.03 -8.30 -8.97
N ARG A 22 -7.98 -7.64 -9.46
CA ARG A 22 -6.78 -8.28 -10.02
C ARG A 22 -5.51 -7.55 -9.63
N LYS A 23 -4.39 -8.29 -9.60
CA LYS A 23 -3.04 -7.78 -9.41
C LYS A 23 -2.34 -7.63 -10.77
N THR A 24 -2.84 -6.77 -11.63
CA THR A 24 -2.23 -6.52 -12.94
C THR A 24 -1.45 -5.22 -12.95
N ARG A 25 -0.61 -5.04 -13.99
CA ARG A 25 0.13 -3.79 -14.18
C ARG A 25 -0.82 -2.60 -14.36
N ALA A 26 -1.94 -2.80 -15.06
CA ALA A 26 -2.94 -1.75 -15.22
C ALA A 26 -3.53 -1.30 -13.88
N ARG A 27 -3.83 -2.25 -13.00
CA ARG A 27 -4.34 -1.96 -11.65
C ARG A 27 -3.29 -1.31 -10.75
N PHE A 28 -2.06 -1.75 -10.86
CA PHE A 28 -0.93 -1.11 -10.18
C PHE A 28 -0.78 0.35 -10.62
N LEU A 29 -0.84 0.64 -11.91
CA LEU A 29 -0.77 1.99 -12.45
C LEU A 29 -1.94 2.87 -11.98
N GLU A 30 -3.15 2.32 -11.90
CA GLU A 30 -4.30 3.05 -11.34
C GLU A 30 -4.00 3.49 -9.91
N PHE A 31 -3.46 2.60 -9.10
CA PHE A 31 -3.10 2.92 -7.73
C PHE A 31 -1.97 3.95 -7.65
N CYS A 32 -0.96 3.83 -8.49
CA CYS A 32 0.13 4.81 -8.59
C CYS A 32 -0.39 6.20 -8.97
N ARG A 33 -1.32 6.29 -9.91
CA ARG A 33 -1.95 7.56 -10.28
C ARG A 33 -2.73 8.17 -9.13
N TYR A 34 -3.41 7.35 -8.36
CA TYR A 34 -4.08 7.81 -7.14
C TYR A 34 -3.07 8.39 -6.15
N LEU A 35 -1.97 7.67 -5.86
CA LEU A 35 -0.93 8.17 -4.96
C LEU A 35 -0.33 9.48 -5.46
N ARG A 36 -0.07 9.59 -6.77
CA ARG A 36 0.43 10.84 -7.36
C ARG A 36 -0.52 12.02 -7.11
N SER A 37 -1.81 11.76 -7.20
CA SER A 37 -2.85 12.80 -7.04
C SER A 37 -2.95 13.37 -5.62
N LEU A 38 -2.39 12.68 -4.63
CA LEU A 38 -2.42 13.12 -3.23
C LEU A 38 -1.42 14.25 -2.93
N TYR A 39 -0.50 14.52 -3.85
CA TYR A 39 0.57 15.51 -3.67
C TYR A 39 0.62 16.46 -4.84
N PRO A 40 1.10 17.72 -4.65
CA PRO A 40 1.28 18.65 -5.75
C PRO A 40 2.21 18.08 -6.83
N PRO A 41 1.98 18.38 -8.13
CA PRO A 41 2.83 17.86 -9.21
C PRO A 41 4.30 18.27 -9.11
N SER A 42 4.58 19.39 -8.46
CA SER A 42 5.95 19.87 -8.22
C SER A 42 6.71 19.07 -7.18
N VAL A 43 6.01 18.31 -6.34
CA VAL A 43 6.62 17.47 -5.32
C VAL A 43 6.96 16.12 -5.94
N ARG A 44 8.26 15.77 -5.95
CA ARG A 44 8.69 14.47 -6.42
C ARG A 44 8.32 13.40 -5.39
N ILE A 45 7.70 12.31 -5.85
CA ILE A 45 7.39 11.17 -5.00
C ILE A 45 8.21 9.95 -5.40
N ALA A 46 8.63 9.18 -4.41
CA ALA A 46 9.29 7.89 -4.62
C ALA A 46 8.40 6.79 -4.06
N ILE A 47 8.09 5.81 -4.89
CA ILE A 47 7.29 4.66 -4.51
C ILE A 47 8.23 3.46 -4.40
N VAL A 48 8.47 3.01 -3.17
CA VAL A 48 9.31 1.85 -2.90
C VAL A 48 8.43 0.61 -2.86
N CYS A 49 8.76 -0.37 -3.66
CA CYS A 49 7.97 -1.60 -3.76
C CYS A 49 8.89 -2.80 -3.96
N ASP A 50 8.32 -4.00 -3.84
CA ASP A 50 9.05 -5.23 -4.10
C ASP A 50 9.24 -5.45 -5.62
N ASN A 51 10.06 -6.44 -5.95
CA ASN A 51 10.44 -6.73 -7.33
C ASN A 51 9.40 -7.60 -8.04
N PHE A 52 8.11 -7.34 -7.81
CA PHE A 52 7.01 -8.06 -8.42
C PHE A 52 6.78 -7.57 -9.87
N SER A 53 6.57 -8.53 -10.79
CA SER A 53 6.49 -8.25 -12.22
C SER A 53 5.56 -7.08 -12.62
N PRO A 54 4.32 -6.93 -12.08
CA PRO A 54 3.47 -5.78 -12.40
C PRO A 54 4.02 -4.42 -11.99
N HIS A 55 4.98 -4.37 -11.05
CA HIS A 55 5.62 -3.13 -10.62
C HIS A 55 6.75 -2.68 -11.55
N LEU A 56 7.18 -3.55 -12.47
CA LEU A 56 8.35 -3.31 -13.29
C LEU A 56 7.98 -2.78 -14.67
N THR A 57 8.89 -1.99 -15.24
CA THR A 57 8.88 -1.74 -16.68
C THR A 57 9.73 -2.81 -17.36
N THR A 58 9.27 -3.32 -18.49
CA THR A 58 9.96 -4.38 -19.26
C THR A 58 10.06 -3.96 -20.73
N ARG A 59 10.80 -4.73 -21.53
CA ARG A 59 10.88 -4.50 -22.99
C ARG A 59 9.49 -4.54 -23.66
N LYS A 60 8.61 -5.42 -23.17
CA LYS A 60 7.28 -5.60 -23.75
C LYS A 60 6.26 -4.61 -23.20
N ASP A 61 6.47 -4.13 -21.99
CA ASP A 61 5.53 -3.23 -21.34
C ASP A 61 6.28 -2.17 -20.52
N ARG A 62 6.31 -0.96 -21.05
CA ARG A 62 7.02 0.18 -20.45
C ARG A 62 6.10 1.16 -19.75
N ARG A 63 4.84 0.81 -19.55
CA ARG A 63 3.84 1.75 -19.00
C ARG A 63 4.26 2.32 -17.64
N VAL A 64 4.79 1.49 -16.75
CA VAL A 64 5.20 1.94 -15.41
C VAL A 64 6.33 2.97 -15.49
N GLY A 65 7.40 2.65 -16.22
CA GLY A 65 8.52 3.58 -16.37
C GLY A 65 8.15 4.86 -17.11
N GLN A 66 7.34 4.76 -18.16
CA GLN A 66 6.87 5.92 -18.92
C GLN A 66 5.99 6.82 -18.06
N TRP A 67 5.07 6.24 -17.28
CA TRP A 67 4.24 7.00 -16.37
C TRP A 67 5.08 7.72 -15.32
N ALA A 68 6.02 7.02 -14.69
CA ALA A 68 6.89 7.59 -13.65
C ALA A 68 7.68 8.78 -14.19
N ALA A 69 8.31 8.62 -15.36
CA ALA A 69 9.08 9.70 -15.99
C ALA A 69 8.23 10.94 -16.30
N ALA A 70 6.99 10.73 -16.75
CA ALA A 70 6.08 11.81 -17.12
C ALA A 70 5.41 12.47 -15.91
N SER A 71 5.44 11.85 -14.73
CA SER A 71 4.62 12.24 -13.57
C SER A 71 5.43 12.73 -12.38
N ASN A 72 6.70 13.05 -12.56
CA ASN A 72 7.60 13.47 -11.47
C ASN A 72 7.61 12.44 -10.33
N ALA A 73 7.68 11.16 -10.69
CA ALA A 73 7.66 10.05 -9.75
C ALA A 73 8.79 9.08 -10.04
N GLU A 74 9.20 8.33 -9.04
CA GLU A 74 10.21 7.29 -9.14
C GLU A 74 9.65 5.99 -8.57
N ILE A 75 9.84 4.90 -9.29
CA ILE A 75 9.52 3.56 -8.80
C ILE A 75 10.85 2.90 -8.41
N ALA A 76 11.05 2.68 -7.13
CA ALA A 76 12.24 2.03 -6.60
C ALA A 76 11.89 0.60 -6.18
N CYS A 77 12.27 -0.37 -7.00
CA CYS A 77 12.03 -1.78 -6.71
C CYS A 77 13.17 -2.36 -5.89
N THR A 78 12.82 -3.07 -4.82
CA THR A 78 13.78 -3.69 -3.92
C THR A 78 13.72 -5.21 -4.05
N PRO A 79 14.81 -5.92 -3.72
CA PRO A 79 14.77 -7.37 -3.65
C PRO A 79 13.72 -7.86 -2.65
N THR A 80 13.15 -9.04 -2.89
CA THR A 80 12.24 -9.70 -1.95
C THR A 80 12.93 -9.84 -0.59
N ASN A 81 12.17 -9.69 0.49
CA ASN A 81 12.65 -9.74 1.89
C ASN A 81 13.59 -8.59 2.27
N SER A 82 13.55 -7.48 1.55
CA SER A 82 14.29 -6.30 1.93
C SER A 82 13.70 -5.66 3.21
N SER A 83 14.57 -5.21 4.11
CA SER A 83 14.16 -4.48 5.32
C SER A 83 13.42 -3.17 5.01
N TRP A 84 13.60 -2.61 3.84
CA TRP A 84 12.89 -1.40 3.39
C TRP A 84 11.37 -1.56 3.36
N LEU A 85 10.87 -2.81 3.22
CA LEU A 85 9.45 -3.10 3.16
C LEU A 85 8.83 -3.46 4.51
N ASN A 86 9.63 -3.60 5.56
CA ASN A 86 9.14 -4.02 6.88
C ASN A 86 8.08 -3.08 7.44
N ARG A 87 8.18 -1.79 7.18
CA ARG A 87 7.23 -0.80 7.68
C ARG A 87 5.85 -0.96 7.08
N VAL A 88 5.75 -1.21 5.77
CA VAL A 88 4.44 -1.45 5.15
C VAL A 88 3.90 -2.83 5.53
N GLU A 89 4.75 -3.83 5.66
CA GLU A 89 4.35 -5.16 6.12
C GLU A 89 3.80 -5.12 7.55
N ALA A 90 4.39 -4.29 8.42
CA ALA A 90 3.87 -4.06 9.77
C ALA A 90 2.46 -3.47 9.75
N GLN A 91 2.16 -2.59 8.80
CA GLN A 91 0.81 -2.05 8.62
C GLN A 91 -0.18 -3.14 8.18
N PHE A 92 0.22 -4.09 7.34
CA PHE A 92 -0.60 -5.23 6.98
C PHE A 92 -0.89 -6.14 8.18
N THR A 93 0.09 -6.34 9.05
CA THR A 93 -0.09 -7.11 10.28
C THR A 93 -1.13 -6.45 11.18
N ALA A 94 -1.02 -5.14 11.37
CA ALA A 94 -2.00 -4.37 12.16
C ALA A 94 -3.39 -4.42 11.53
N LEU A 95 -3.49 -4.28 10.22
CA LEU A 95 -4.77 -4.38 9.51
C LEU A 95 -5.44 -5.73 9.77
N ARG A 96 -4.70 -6.82 9.67
CA ARG A 96 -5.23 -8.17 9.94
C ARG A 96 -5.70 -8.29 11.38
N TYR A 97 -4.90 -7.82 12.32
CA TYR A 97 -5.23 -7.89 13.74
C TYR A 97 -6.51 -7.13 14.09
N PHE A 98 -6.68 -5.90 13.58
CA PHE A 98 -7.79 -5.05 13.95
C PHE A 98 -9.05 -5.23 13.11
N ALA A 99 -8.92 -5.71 11.88
CA ALA A 99 -10.04 -5.71 10.93
C ALA A 99 -10.42 -7.09 10.39
N LEU A 100 -9.49 -8.04 10.34
CA LEU A 100 -9.72 -9.31 9.66
C LEU A 100 -9.66 -10.53 10.58
N ASP A 101 -8.74 -10.56 11.53
CA ASP A 101 -8.57 -11.72 12.41
C ASP A 101 -9.80 -11.92 13.28
N GLY A 102 -10.31 -13.15 13.30
CA GLY A 102 -11.49 -13.51 14.08
C GLY A 102 -12.80 -12.99 13.51
N THR A 103 -12.80 -12.42 12.31
CA THR A 103 -14.01 -11.96 11.64
C THR A 103 -14.39 -12.89 10.50
N ASP A 104 -15.70 -13.02 10.28
CA ASP A 104 -16.26 -13.78 9.18
C ASP A 104 -17.13 -12.83 8.35
N HIS A 105 -16.67 -12.51 7.16
CA HIS A 105 -17.35 -11.57 6.29
C HIS A 105 -18.12 -12.33 5.21
N ALA A 106 -19.43 -12.16 5.16
CA ALA A 106 -20.31 -12.85 4.23
C ALA A 106 -20.03 -12.50 2.77
N THR A 107 -19.52 -11.28 2.49
CA THR A 107 -19.28 -10.81 1.13
C THR A 107 -17.95 -10.07 1.01
N HIS A 108 -17.42 -10.00 -0.22
CA HIS A 108 -16.26 -9.15 -0.52
C HIS A 108 -16.54 -7.67 -0.25
N GLN A 109 -17.79 -7.25 -0.41
CA GLN A 109 -18.20 -5.86 -0.15
C GLN A 109 -18.11 -5.52 1.34
N GLU A 110 -18.53 -6.42 2.21
CA GLU A 110 -18.40 -6.25 3.66
C GLU A 110 -16.93 -6.18 4.09
N GLN A 111 -16.11 -7.10 3.58
CA GLN A 111 -14.68 -7.11 3.84
C GLN A 111 -14.02 -5.81 3.37
N ALA A 112 -14.34 -5.35 2.16
CA ALA A 112 -13.83 -4.10 1.63
C ALA A 112 -14.22 -2.90 2.49
N SER A 113 -15.48 -2.87 2.93
CA SER A 113 -15.97 -1.81 3.83
C SER A 113 -15.22 -1.79 5.16
N MET A 114 -14.98 -2.96 5.74
CA MET A 114 -14.25 -3.07 7.01
C MET A 114 -12.79 -2.60 6.86
N ILE A 115 -12.13 -2.96 5.77
CA ILE A 115 -10.76 -2.53 5.50
C ILE A 115 -10.70 -1.00 5.34
N ARG A 116 -11.64 -0.40 4.60
CA ARG A 116 -11.69 1.05 4.44
C ARG A 116 -11.94 1.77 5.77
N ARG A 117 -12.85 1.26 6.59
CA ARG A 117 -13.11 1.80 7.94
C ARG A 117 -11.87 1.72 8.83
N TYR A 118 -11.16 0.61 8.78
CA TYR A 118 -9.91 0.44 9.53
C TYR A 118 -8.87 1.48 9.09
N ILE A 119 -8.67 1.68 7.79
CA ILE A 119 -7.70 2.64 7.27
C ILE A 119 -8.02 4.05 7.76
N ILE A 120 -9.28 4.47 7.70
CA ILE A 120 -9.72 5.78 8.20
C ILE A 120 -9.45 5.89 9.70
N TRP A 121 -9.87 4.89 10.46
CA TRP A 121 -9.65 4.88 11.92
C TRP A 121 -8.15 4.93 12.23
N ARG A 122 -7.38 4.09 11.58
CA ARG A 122 -5.93 4.00 11.80
C ARG A 122 -5.24 5.33 11.55
N ASN A 123 -5.57 6.02 10.46
CA ASN A 123 -4.97 7.31 10.13
C ASN A 123 -5.34 8.40 11.14
N ASN A 124 -6.53 8.33 11.73
CA ASN A 124 -6.97 9.25 12.76
C ASN A 124 -6.44 8.91 14.16
N HIS A 125 -6.01 7.67 14.38
CA HIS A 125 -5.54 7.15 15.66
C HIS A 125 -4.09 6.69 15.62
N ALA A 126 -3.25 7.37 14.84
CA ALA A 126 -1.83 7.01 14.66
C ALA A 126 -1.06 6.98 15.99
N TYR A 127 -1.51 7.71 16.98
CA TYR A 127 -0.93 7.73 18.32
C TYR A 127 -1.60 6.77 19.31
N ASP A 128 -2.55 5.94 18.87
CA ASP A 128 -3.15 4.92 19.70
C ASP A 128 -2.10 3.91 20.17
N GLU A 129 -2.05 3.70 21.48
CA GLU A 129 -1.00 2.91 22.10
C GLU A 129 -1.06 1.42 21.70
N ARG A 130 -2.26 0.87 21.58
CA ARG A 130 -2.47 -0.52 21.16
C ARG A 130 -2.05 -0.73 19.71
N LEU A 131 -2.43 0.19 18.82
CA LEU A 131 -2.02 0.16 17.42
C LEU A 131 -0.50 0.23 17.30
N ARG A 132 0.12 1.15 18.01
CA ARG A 132 1.59 1.33 17.98
C ARG A 132 2.33 0.09 18.48
N ARG A 133 1.81 -0.59 19.48
CA ARG A 133 2.41 -1.85 19.97
C ARG A 133 2.35 -2.96 18.93
N VAL A 134 1.22 -3.13 18.27
CA VAL A 134 1.07 -4.16 17.22
C VAL A 134 2.04 -3.89 16.06
N ILE A 135 2.12 -2.65 15.61
CA ILE A 135 3.04 -2.25 14.54
C ILE A 135 4.50 -2.45 14.96
N ALA A 136 4.86 -2.06 16.16
CA ALA A 136 6.22 -2.18 16.67
C ALA A 136 6.67 -3.65 16.74
N ARG A 137 5.80 -4.56 17.18
CA ARG A 137 6.10 -6.00 17.19
C ARG A 137 6.35 -6.54 15.79
N ALA A 138 5.55 -6.13 14.82
CA ALA A 138 5.71 -6.55 13.44
C ALA A 138 7.01 -6.03 12.82
N ASN A 139 7.42 -4.79 13.15
CA ASN A 139 8.67 -4.20 12.66
C ASN A 139 9.93 -4.90 13.17
N VAL A 140 9.87 -5.51 14.35
CA VAL A 140 11.02 -6.17 14.98
C VAL A 140 11.18 -7.61 14.46
N ALA A 141 10.14 -8.20 13.93
CA ALA A 141 10.14 -9.61 13.49
C ALA A 141 10.96 -9.84 12.22
#